data_13f4af8147d6a20bda01fdf1b2e14f54
#
_entry.id   13f4af8147d6a20bda01fdf1b2e14f54
#
_cell.length_a   1.000
_cell.length_b   1.000
_cell.length_c   1.000
_cell.angle_alpha   90.00
_cell.angle_beta   90.00
_cell.angle_gamma   90.00
#
_symmetry.space_group_name_H-M   'P 1'
#
loop_
_entity.id
_entity.type
_entity.pdbx_description
1 polymer ?
#
loop_
_entity_poly.entity_id
_entity_poly.type
_entity_poly.pdbx_seq_one_letter_code
_entity_poly.pdbx_strand_id
1 'polypeptide(L)'
;MRKKVMIKAGTVLLLAVLFCGLIVHPGVKANTVEDYGIISVYGEAVITAAPDIARVVMAVETRHESAKTAAEENARLTDAVIDALVQAGFDKKQVKTSGYRLSSYEQQVDPQNREKYMTIYRAYNELTVTVHDLDTVGNVVDIALKAGANRILSIRFELKDEEALKLQALQNATAQAKAKAVAIAQSAGVTIKGIKVIHEEMSGYSPYRVSLDQSESAKMMEQAPTPIIPGDVEVTARVKAEYFF
;
A
#
# COMPACT_ATOMS: atom_id res chain seq x y z
N MET A 1 -50.69 -23.24 -85.00
CA MET A 1 -51.70 -24.35 -85.05
C MET A 1 -52.11 -24.65 -83.63
N ARG A 2 -53.26 -24.18 -83.19
CA ARG A 2 -54.45 -24.92 -82.73
C ARG A 2 -54.06 -26.19 -81.86
N LYS A 3 -54.47 -26.26 -80.53
CA LYS A 3 -55.87 -26.52 -80.12
C LYS A 3 -56.05 -26.22 -78.60
N LYS A 4 -57.16 -25.57 -78.30
CA LYS A 4 -57.85 -25.53 -77.02
C LYS A 4 -58.37 -26.94 -76.64
N VAL A 5 -58.31 -27.26 -75.34
CA VAL A 5 -59.38 -28.09 -74.71
C VAL A 5 -59.61 -27.55 -73.27
N MET A 6 -60.82 -27.11 -73.08
CA MET A 6 -61.49 -26.92 -71.80
C MET A 6 -61.99 -28.31 -71.33
N ILE A 7 -62.02 -28.55 -70.02
CA ILE A 7 -63.11 -29.30 -69.37
C ILE A 7 -62.97 -29.18 -67.82
N LYS A 8 -63.95 -28.59 -67.26
CA LYS A 8 -64.93 -28.93 -66.26
C LYS A 8 -64.47 -28.99 -64.78
N ALA A 9 -65.23 -28.21 -64.01
CA ALA A 9 -65.37 -28.13 -62.54
C ALA A 9 -65.64 -29.49 -61.88
N GLY A 10 -65.02 -29.64 -60.74
CA GLY A 10 -65.37 -30.69 -59.73
C GLY A 10 -65.14 -30.13 -58.36
N THR A 11 -66.20 -29.74 -57.72
CA THR A 11 -66.31 -29.34 -56.38
C THR A 11 -66.00 -30.47 -55.43
N VAL A 12 -64.90 -30.42 -54.68
CA VAL A 12 -64.67 -31.31 -53.53
C VAL A 12 -64.50 -30.46 -52.30
N LEU A 13 -65.53 -30.47 -51.48
CA LEU A 13 -65.60 -29.89 -50.16
C LEU A 13 -64.75 -30.73 -49.22
N LEU A 14 -63.59 -30.25 -48.83
CA LEU A 14 -62.79 -30.86 -47.79
C LEU A 14 -62.84 -30.04 -46.50
N LEU A 15 -63.56 -30.62 -45.52
CA LEU A 15 -63.62 -30.08 -44.14
C LEU A 15 -62.20 -30.18 -43.55
N ALA A 16 -61.52 -29.05 -43.39
CA ALA A 16 -60.34 -28.93 -42.57
C ALA A 16 -60.75 -28.66 -41.11
N VAL A 17 -60.71 -29.70 -40.28
CA VAL A 17 -60.85 -29.57 -38.82
C VAL A 17 -59.65 -28.82 -38.31
N LEU A 18 -59.85 -27.57 -37.89
CA LEU A 18 -58.84 -26.76 -37.22
C LEU A 18 -58.60 -27.31 -35.82
N PHE A 19 -57.61 -28.15 -35.64
CA PHE A 19 -57.12 -28.58 -34.33
C PHE A 19 -56.23 -27.47 -33.79
N CYS A 20 -56.85 -26.51 -33.08
CA CYS A 20 -56.13 -25.46 -32.37
C CYS A 20 -55.50 -26.07 -31.11
N GLY A 21 -54.27 -26.64 -31.31
CA GLY A 21 -53.47 -27.13 -30.19
C GLY A 21 -53.08 -25.94 -29.30
N LEU A 22 -53.66 -25.87 -28.10
CA LEU A 22 -53.20 -24.98 -27.00
C LEU A 22 -51.76 -25.42 -26.65
N ILE A 23 -50.76 -24.74 -27.21
CA ILE A 23 -49.41 -24.82 -26.73
C ILE A 23 -49.39 -24.02 -25.41
N VAL A 24 -49.53 -24.74 -24.30
CA VAL A 24 -49.27 -24.19 -22.98
C VAL A 24 -47.74 -23.94 -22.90
N HIS A 25 -47.35 -22.72 -23.18
CA HIS A 25 -45.99 -22.27 -22.90
C HIS A 25 -45.80 -22.30 -21.38
N PRO A 26 -44.81 -23.04 -20.83
CA PRO A 26 -44.48 -22.92 -19.43
C PRO A 26 -44.14 -21.45 -19.20
N GLY A 27 -44.92 -20.81 -18.35
CA GLY A 27 -44.75 -19.40 -18.03
C GLY A 27 -43.31 -19.12 -17.62
N VAL A 28 -42.61 -18.37 -18.45
CA VAL A 28 -41.37 -17.72 -18.05
C VAL A 28 -41.75 -16.88 -16.83
N LYS A 29 -41.35 -17.33 -15.64
CA LYS A 29 -41.41 -16.48 -14.44
C LYS A 29 -40.58 -15.26 -14.75
N ALA A 30 -41.22 -14.16 -15.07
CA ALA A 30 -40.57 -12.87 -15.06
C ALA A 30 -39.93 -12.73 -13.69
N ASN A 31 -38.61 -12.66 -13.65
CA ASN A 31 -37.88 -12.23 -12.47
C ASN A 31 -38.43 -10.81 -12.21
N THR A 32 -39.33 -10.67 -11.28
CA THR A 32 -39.73 -9.35 -10.77
C THR A 32 -38.47 -8.78 -10.18
N VAL A 33 -37.82 -7.84 -10.88
CA VAL A 33 -36.81 -6.96 -10.27
C VAL A 33 -37.61 -6.23 -9.19
N GLU A 34 -37.41 -6.65 -7.95
CA GLU A 34 -37.98 -5.90 -6.83
C GLU A 34 -37.34 -4.52 -6.86
N ASP A 35 -38.16 -3.51 -7.10
CA ASP A 35 -37.74 -2.11 -7.18
C ASP A 35 -37.63 -1.59 -5.73
N TYR A 36 -36.42 -1.70 -5.14
CA TYR A 36 -36.19 -1.11 -3.80
C TYR A 36 -35.41 0.19 -3.93
N GLY A 37 -35.75 1.12 -3.07
CA GLY A 37 -34.93 2.30 -2.85
C GLY A 37 -33.57 1.90 -2.22
N ILE A 38 -32.53 2.63 -2.55
CA ILE A 38 -31.17 2.37 -2.07
C ILE A 38 -30.64 3.60 -1.34
N ILE A 39 -30.08 3.36 -0.16
CA ILE A 39 -29.27 4.32 0.59
C ILE A 39 -27.81 3.88 0.43
N SER A 40 -26.98 4.70 -0.22
CA SER A 40 -25.53 4.48 -0.36
C SER A 40 -24.78 5.47 0.52
N VAL A 41 -23.90 4.95 1.37
CA VAL A 41 -23.15 5.73 2.36
C VAL A 41 -21.71 5.29 2.44
N TYR A 42 -20.85 6.20 2.91
CA TYR A 42 -19.48 5.90 3.28
C TYR A 42 -19.31 5.98 4.79
N GLY A 43 -18.59 5.00 5.33
CA GLY A 43 -18.05 5.05 6.67
C GLY A 43 -16.54 5.17 6.62
N GLU A 44 -15.98 5.96 7.50
CA GLU A 44 -14.56 6.20 7.63
C GLU A 44 -14.16 6.12 9.10
N ALA A 45 -12.99 5.56 9.37
CA ALA A 45 -12.42 5.56 10.70
C ALA A 45 -10.92 5.76 10.61
N VAL A 46 -10.39 6.54 11.56
CA VAL A 46 -8.96 6.71 11.81
C VAL A 46 -8.70 6.29 13.23
N ILE A 47 -7.72 5.43 13.43
CA ILE A 47 -7.25 5.01 14.76
C ILE A 47 -5.79 5.40 14.86
N THR A 48 -5.43 6.08 15.93
CA THR A 48 -4.04 6.39 16.28
C THR A 48 -3.57 5.45 17.38
N ALA A 49 -2.29 5.07 17.32
CA ALA A 49 -1.66 4.26 18.35
C ALA A 49 -0.19 4.65 18.52
N ALA A 50 0.34 4.47 19.73
CA ALA A 50 1.76 4.61 19.95
C ALA A 50 2.51 3.48 19.20
N PRO A 51 3.63 3.78 18.53
CA PRO A 51 4.47 2.78 17.89
C PRO A 51 5.15 1.88 18.93
N ASP A 52 5.51 0.66 18.54
CA ASP A 52 6.23 -0.30 19.38
C ASP A 52 7.57 -0.75 18.78
N ILE A 53 7.88 -0.34 17.55
CA ILE A 53 9.17 -0.52 16.90
C ILE A 53 9.58 0.73 16.13
N ALA A 54 10.89 0.86 15.92
CA ALA A 54 11.42 1.80 14.92
C ALA A 54 12.26 1.05 13.88
N ARG A 55 12.23 1.53 12.66
CA ARG A 55 13.13 1.10 11.57
C ARG A 55 14.01 2.26 11.18
N VAL A 56 15.30 2.08 11.42
CA VAL A 56 16.35 3.01 11.00
C VAL A 56 16.98 2.46 9.73
N VAL A 57 16.89 3.20 8.65
CA VAL A 57 17.53 2.86 7.38
C VAL A 57 18.71 3.78 7.19
N MET A 58 19.88 3.20 7.05
CA MET A 58 21.15 3.90 6.90
C MET A 58 21.99 3.30 5.79
N ALA A 59 23.02 3.99 5.32
CA ALA A 59 23.91 3.44 4.31
C ALA A 59 25.37 3.83 4.55
N VAL A 60 26.23 2.96 4.05
CA VAL A 60 27.66 3.21 3.83
C VAL A 60 27.87 3.43 2.34
N GLU A 61 28.33 4.60 1.98
CA GLU A 61 28.70 4.96 0.61
C GLU A 61 30.21 5.22 0.52
N THR A 62 30.90 4.53 -0.37
CA THR A 62 32.32 4.76 -0.68
C THR A 62 32.51 5.07 -2.14
N ARG A 63 33.55 5.83 -2.46
CA ARG A 63 33.87 6.25 -3.83
C ARG A 63 35.37 6.09 -4.08
N HIS A 64 35.72 5.52 -5.21
CA HIS A 64 37.14 5.36 -5.62
C HIS A 64 37.23 5.24 -7.14
N GLU A 65 38.40 5.51 -7.70
CA GLU A 65 38.72 5.30 -9.13
C GLU A 65 38.79 3.80 -9.52
N SER A 66 38.99 2.93 -8.54
CA SER A 66 38.98 1.48 -8.69
C SER A 66 37.70 0.90 -8.11
N ALA A 67 36.93 0.13 -8.89
CA ALA A 67 35.75 -0.58 -8.45
C ALA A 67 36.04 -1.53 -7.28
N LYS A 68 37.19 -2.23 -7.35
CA LYS A 68 37.62 -3.17 -6.31
C LYS A 68 37.86 -2.44 -4.99
N THR A 69 38.60 -1.35 -4.99
CA THR A 69 38.93 -0.58 -3.79
C THR A 69 37.65 0.04 -3.19
N ALA A 70 36.74 0.60 -4.02
CA ALA A 70 35.46 1.13 -3.56
C ALA A 70 34.62 0.06 -2.84
N ALA A 71 34.59 -1.15 -3.40
CA ALA A 71 33.80 -2.26 -2.82
C ALA A 71 34.44 -2.81 -1.54
N GLU A 72 35.77 -2.98 -1.50
CA GLU A 72 36.53 -3.48 -0.32
C GLU A 72 36.38 -2.51 0.87
N GLU A 73 36.53 -1.22 0.64
CA GLU A 73 36.38 -0.21 1.66
C GLU A 73 34.91 -0.15 2.16
N ASN A 74 33.94 -0.24 1.25
CA ASN A 74 32.54 -0.30 1.60
C ASN A 74 32.22 -1.50 2.50
N ALA A 75 32.71 -2.69 2.16
CA ALA A 75 32.51 -3.89 2.96
C ALA A 75 33.11 -3.71 4.37
N ARG A 76 34.36 -3.24 4.45
CA ARG A 76 35.03 -3.01 5.74
C ARG A 76 34.25 -2.03 6.65
N LEU A 77 33.80 -0.92 6.10
CA LEU A 77 33.00 0.06 6.86
C LEU A 77 31.63 -0.48 7.25
N THR A 78 30.99 -1.24 6.36
CA THR A 78 29.70 -1.88 6.66
C THR A 78 29.82 -2.89 7.78
N ASP A 79 30.87 -3.73 7.77
CA ASP A 79 31.15 -4.67 8.85
C ASP A 79 31.42 -3.95 10.16
N ALA A 80 32.18 -2.84 10.13
CA ALA A 80 32.41 -2.03 11.32
C ALA A 80 31.12 -1.45 11.92
N VAL A 81 30.18 -1.01 11.08
CA VAL A 81 28.86 -0.54 11.53
C VAL A 81 28.06 -1.68 12.18
N ILE A 82 28.02 -2.86 11.55
CA ILE A 82 27.30 -4.02 12.09
C ILE A 82 27.90 -4.43 13.44
N ASP A 83 29.22 -4.54 13.52
CA ASP A 83 29.93 -4.94 14.74
C ASP A 83 29.72 -3.94 15.87
N ALA A 84 29.75 -2.64 15.59
CA ALA A 84 29.51 -1.60 16.59
C ALA A 84 28.07 -1.67 17.15
N LEU A 85 27.07 -1.92 16.30
CA LEU A 85 25.69 -2.10 16.73
C LEU A 85 25.54 -3.38 17.58
N VAL A 86 26.16 -4.48 17.20
CA VAL A 86 26.14 -5.72 17.96
C VAL A 86 26.83 -5.57 19.33
N GLN A 87 27.97 -4.86 19.38
CA GLN A 87 28.65 -4.56 20.64
C GLN A 87 27.84 -3.65 21.57
N ALA A 88 27.01 -2.79 20.99
CA ALA A 88 26.08 -1.95 21.74
C ALA A 88 24.81 -2.70 22.21
N GLY A 89 24.71 -4.02 21.94
CA GLY A 89 23.64 -4.88 22.45
C GLY A 89 22.50 -5.16 21.49
N PHE A 90 22.59 -4.71 20.22
CA PHE A 90 21.60 -5.05 19.22
C PHE A 90 21.82 -6.47 18.68
N ASP A 91 20.76 -7.29 18.64
CA ASP A 91 20.86 -8.63 18.04
C ASP A 91 21.20 -8.49 16.54
N LYS A 92 22.15 -9.32 16.06
CA LYS A 92 22.51 -9.36 14.64
C LYS A 92 21.29 -9.58 13.72
N LYS A 93 20.23 -10.25 14.23
CA LYS A 93 18.98 -10.45 13.49
C LYS A 93 18.19 -9.15 13.28
N GLN A 94 18.42 -8.13 14.10
CA GLN A 94 17.80 -6.82 13.98
C GLN A 94 18.49 -5.95 12.92
N VAL A 95 19.72 -6.29 12.53
CA VAL A 95 20.50 -5.57 11.51
C VAL A 95 20.48 -6.39 10.22
N LYS A 96 19.92 -5.83 9.16
CA LYS A 96 19.77 -6.48 7.86
C LYS A 96 20.31 -5.61 6.75
N THR A 97 20.99 -6.20 5.78
CA THR A 97 21.27 -5.52 4.51
C THR A 97 19.98 -5.45 3.71
N SER A 98 19.55 -4.25 3.34
CA SER A 98 18.36 -3.98 2.54
C SER A 98 18.68 -3.64 1.08
N GLY A 99 19.93 -3.28 0.78
CA GLY A 99 20.35 -2.99 -0.58
C GLY A 99 21.86 -2.94 -0.74
N TYR A 100 22.35 -3.40 -1.90
CA TYR A 100 23.74 -3.22 -2.31
C TYR A 100 23.81 -2.80 -3.77
N ARG A 101 24.63 -1.80 -4.07
CA ARG A 101 24.84 -1.32 -5.43
C ARG A 101 26.30 -0.92 -5.64
N LEU A 102 26.88 -1.37 -6.73
CA LEU A 102 28.13 -0.85 -7.27
C LEU A 102 27.83 -0.20 -8.62
N SER A 103 28.17 1.06 -8.77
CA SER A 103 27.93 1.84 -10.00
C SER A 103 29.11 2.72 -10.30
N SER A 104 29.23 3.22 -11.53
CA SER A 104 30.22 4.19 -11.93
C SER A 104 29.56 5.41 -12.54
N TYR A 105 30.25 6.52 -12.47
CA TYR A 105 29.91 7.76 -13.15
C TYR A 105 31.17 8.50 -13.57
N GLU A 106 31.06 9.35 -14.55
CA GLU A 106 32.17 10.21 -14.98
C GLU A 106 32.13 11.53 -14.19
N GLN A 107 33.25 11.86 -13.61
CA GLN A 107 33.48 13.12 -12.91
C GLN A 107 34.45 13.99 -13.69
N GLN A 108 34.08 15.23 -13.96
CA GLN A 108 34.98 16.21 -14.54
C GLN A 108 36.08 16.55 -13.54
N VAL A 109 37.33 16.41 -13.96
CA VAL A 109 38.49 16.58 -13.07
C VAL A 109 39.18 17.94 -13.23
N ASP A 110 38.87 18.64 -14.33
CA ASP A 110 39.46 19.94 -14.61
C ASP A 110 38.37 20.94 -15.07
N PRO A 111 38.10 21.98 -14.24
CA PRO A 111 37.09 23.01 -14.60
C PRO A 111 37.46 23.80 -15.86
N GLN A 112 38.78 23.86 -16.21
CA GLN A 112 39.28 24.58 -17.38
C GLN A 112 39.30 23.71 -18.64
N ASN A 113 39.42 22.39 -18.47
CA ASN A 113 39.37 21.42 -19.58
C ASN A 113 38.11 20.55 -19.46
N ARG A 114 37.05 20.95 -20.20
CA ARG A 114 35.74 20.30 -20.17
C ARG A 114 35.73 18.86 -20.75
N GLU A 115 36.79 18.44 -21.40
CA GLU A 115 36.93 17.11 -22.00
C GLU A 115 37.66 16.12 -21.09
N LYS A 116 38.16 16.56 -19.93
CA LYS A 116 38.89 15.70 -19.02
C LYS A 116 38.00 15.13 -17.94
N TYR A 117 37.60 13.86 -18.14
CA TYR A 117 36.77 13.09 -17.21
C TYR A 117 37.56 11.96 -16.56
N MET A 118 37.13 11.57 -15.39
CA MET A 118 37.63 10.40 -14.65
C MET A 118 36.43 9.54 -14.23
N THR A 119 36.54 8.23 -14.42
CA THR A 119 35.53 7.29 -13.97
C THR A 119 35.67 7.08 -12.46
N ILE A 120 34.62 7.37 -11.71
CA ILE A 120 34.51 7.12 -10.29
C ILE A 120 33.51 5.98 -10.05
N TYR A 121 33.98 4.96 -9.33
CA TYR A 121 33.12 3.88 -8.84
C TYR A 121 32.57 4.22 -7.47
N ARG A 122 31.28 3.99 -7.30
CA ARG A 122 30.54 4.19 -6.05
C ARG A 122 29.97 2.87 -5.59
N ALA A 123 30.41 2.39 -4.43
CA ALA A 123 29.79 1.28 -3.72
C ALA A 123 28.85 1.83 -2.65
N TYR A 124 27.68 1.25 -2.57
CA TYR A 124 26.60 1.67 -1.68
C TYR A 124 25.98 0.45 -1.04
N ASN A 125 26.01 0.38 0.29
CA ASN A 125 25.43 -0.69 1.08
C ASN A 125 24.43 -0.11 2.05
N GLU A 126 23.19 -0.57 1.98
CA GLU A 126 22.08 -0.12 2.79
C GLU A 126 21.77 -1.12 3.89
N LEU A 127 21.70 -0.64 5.11
CA LEU A 127 21.35 -1.40 6.30
C LEU A 127 20.02 -0.91 6.87
N THR A 128 19.19 -1.85 7.29
CA THR A 128 17.98 -1.58 8.07
C THR A 128 18.15 -2.18 9.46
N VAL A 129 18.00 -1.34 10.47
CA VAL A 129 18.03 -1.73 11.89
C VAL A 129 16.62 -1.65 12.45
N THR A 130 16.13 -2.77 13.02
CA THR A 130 14.87 -2.77 13.76
C THR A 130 15.15 -2.56 15.24
N VAL A 131 14.58 -1.52 15.81
CA VAL A 131 14.78 -1.09 17.20
C VAL A 131 13.48 -1.29 17.96
N HIS A 132 13.54 -2.04 19.08
CA HIS A 132 12.37 -2.31 19.94
C HIS A 132 12.26 -1.32 21.12
N ASP A 133 13.38 -0.82 21.58
CA ASP A 133 13.43 0.24 22.60
C ASP A 133 13.55 1.59 21.88
N LEU A 134 12.42 2.30 21.76
CA LEU A 134 12.33 3.53 20.99
C LEU A 134 13.20 4.65 21.53
N ASP A 135 13.53 4.64 22.80
CA ASP A 135 14.40 5.63 23.44
C ASP A 135 15.86 5.50 22.97
N THR A 136 16.22 4.33 22.42
CA THR A 136 17.59 4.04 21.92
C THR A 136 17.78 4.38 20.44
N VAL A 137 16.75 4.85 19.72
CA VAL A 137 16.83 5.14 18.29
C VAL A 137 17.91 6.16 17.96
N GLY A 138 18.04 7.22 18.75
CA GLY A 138 19.12 8.21 18.60
C GLY A 138 20.50 7.58 18.76
N ASN A 139 20.68 6.72 19.76
CA ASN A 139 21.94 6.01 19.99
C ASN A 139 22.33 5.11 18.80
N VAL A 140 21.34 4.44 18.17
CA VAL A 140 21.59 3.62 16.96
C VAL A 140 22.19 4.48 15.84
N VAL A 141 21.62 5.66 15.61
CA VAL A 141 22.10 6.60 14.59
C VAL A 141 23.53 7.04 14.91
N ASP A 142 23.79 7.45 16.15
CA ASP A 142 25.11 7.96 16.58
C ASP A 142 26.20 6.88 16.50
N ILE A 143 25.90 5.65 16.94
CA ILE A 143 26.80 4.49 16.86
C ILE A 143 27.15 4.19 15.41
N ALA A 144 26.15 4.15 14.56
CA ALA A 144 26.32 3.82 13.15
C ALA A 144 27.18 4.87 12.42
N LEU A 145 26.91 6.17 12.65
CA LEU A 145 27.69 7.26 12.06
C LEU A 145 29.13 7.23 12.52
N LYS A 146 29.38 7.01 13.82
CA LYS A 146 30.74 6.88 14.38
C LYS A 146 31.49 5.68 13.80
N ALA A 147 30.79 4.60 13.46
CA ALA A 147 31.38 3.37 12.94
C ALA A 147 31.63 3.40 11.42
N GLY A 148 31.07 4.39 10.69
CA GLY A 148 31.33 4.54 9.25
C GLY A 148 30.12 4.64 8.36
N ALA A 149 28.88 4.55 8.90
CA ALA A 149 27.70 4.95 8.14
C ALA A 149 27.80 6.45 7.83
N ASN A 150 27.51 6.83 6.59
CA ASN A 150 27.60 8.24 6.18
C ASN A 150 26.30 8.76 5.55
N ARG A 151 25.26 7.97 5.62
CA ARG A 151 23.89 8.37 5.20
C ARG A 151 22.85 7.78 6.13
N ILE A 152 21.97 8.62 6.64
CA ILE A 152 20.71 8.19 7.27
C ILE A 152 19.61 8.48 6.26
N LEU A 153 18.89 7.44 5.86
CA LEU A 153 17.91 7.51 4.78
C LEU A 153 16.49 7.71 5.28
N SER A 154 16.14 7.02 6.34
CA SER A 154 14.83 7.18 6.98
C SER A 154 14.81 6.62 8.40
N ILE A 155 13.99 7.24 9.23
CA ILE A 155 13.61 6.74 10.54
C ILE A 155 12.10 6.68 10.54
N ARG A 156 11.54 5.47 10.76
CA ARG A 156 10.11 5.24 10.79
C ARG A 156 9.75 4.54 12.09
N PHE A 157 8.73 5.06 12.72
CA PHE A 157 8.11 4.43 13.87
C PHE A 157 6.87 3.67 13.40
N GLU A 158 6.78 2.42 13.79
CA GLU A 158 5.83 1.45 13.23
C GLU A 158 5.23 0.60 14.36
N LEU A 159 4.16 -0.11 14.02
CA LEU A 159 3.67 -1.23 14.83
C LEU A 159 4.26 -2.52 14.29
N LYS A 160 4.66 -3.40 15.19
CA LYS A 160 5.09 -4.76 14.84
C LYS A 160 3.92 -5.58 14.26
N ASP A 161 2.72 -5.35 14.80
CA ASP A 161 1.48 -5.97 14.34
C ASP A 161 0.40 -4.89 14.18
N GLU A 162 0.10 -4.54 12.95
CA GLU A 162 -0.90 -3.54 12.58
C GLU A 162 -2.29 -4.14 12.30
N GLU A 163 -2.37 -5.48 12.21
CA GLU A 163 -3.57 -6.17 11.73
C GLU A 163 -4.76 -5.99 12.67
N ALA A 164 -4.53 -6.09 13.97
CA ALA A 164 -5.57 -5.88 14.98
C ALA A 164 -6.21 -4.48 14.88
N LEU A 165 -5.37 -3.45 14.65
CA LEU A 165 -5.87 -2.07 14.50
C LEU A 165 -6.56 -1.84 13.16
N LYS A 166 -6.11 -2.50 12.08
CA LYS A 166 -6.80 -2.47 10.79
C LYS A 166 -8.21 -3.04 10.91
N LEU A 167 -8.35 -4.20 11.57
CA LEU A 167 -9.66 -4.80 11.81
C LEU A 167 -10.55 -3.89 12.66
N GLN A 168 -10.01 -3.26 13.70
CA GLN A 168 -10.75 -2.31 14.52
C GLN A 168 -11.18 -1.07 13.72
N ALA A 169 -10.31 -0.51 12.88
CA ALA A 169 -10.65 0.61 12.01
C ALA A 169 -11.78 0.23 11.04
N LEU A 170 -11.71 -0.97 10.45
CA LEU A 170 -12.73 -1.50 9.56
C LEU A 170 -14.08 -1.67 10.26
N GLN A 171 -14.08 -2.18 11.49
CA GLN A 171 -15.29 -2.31 12.33
C GLN A 171 -15.90 -0.92 12.60
N ASN A 172 -15.09 0.07 12.99
CA ASN A 172 -15.53 1.41 13.28
C ASN A 172 -16.09 2.11 12.02
N ALA A 173 -15.42 1.96 10.87
CA ALA A 173 -15.88 2.49 9.59
C ALA A 173 -17.24 1.87 9.19
N THR A 174 -17.39 0.56 9.36
CA THR A 174 -18.66 -0.15 9.07
C THR A 174 -19.77 0.30 9.99
N ALA A 175 -19.51 0.47 11.28
CA ALA A 175 -20.47 0.97 12.25
C ALA A 175 -20.92 2.41 11.90
N GLN A 176 -19.99 3.26 11.49
CA GLN A 176 -20.28 4.63 11.05
C GLN A 176 -21.14 4.64 9.79
N ALA A 177 -20.84 3.80 8.77
CA ALA A 177 -21.68 3.67 7.57
C ALA A 177 -23.11 3.28 7.93
N LYS A 178 -23.28 2.28 8.82
CA LYS A 178 -24.61 1.87 9.31
C LYS A 178 -25.34 3.00 10.01
N ALA A 179 -24.68 3.74 10.90
CA ALA A 179 -25.29 4.86 11.61
C ALA A 179 -25.77 5.96 10.64
N LYS A 180 -24.97 6.30 9.63
CA LYS A 180 -25.35 7.25 8.57
C LYS A 180 -26.58 6.77 7.79
N ALA A 181 -26.61 5.48 7.39
CA ALA A 181 -27.75 4.92 6.66
C ALA A 181 -29.04 4.97 7.48
N VAL A 182 -28.97 4.63 8.76
CA VAL A 182 -30.13 4.70 9.68
C VAL A 182 -30.64 6.13 9.83
N ALA A 183 -29.74 7.11 9.99
CA ALA A 183 -30.12 8.51 10.10
C ALA A 183 -30.83 9.02 8.82
N ILE A 184 -30.31 8.65 7.64
CA ILE A 184 -30.94 8.99 6.35
C ILE A 184 -32.31 8.35 6.23
N ALA A 185 -32.42 7.05 6.54
CA ALA A 185 -33.70 6.32 6.47
C ALA A 185 -34.79 6.95 7.37
N GLN A 186 -34.41 7.27 8.61
CA GLN A 186 -35.31 7.92 9.56
C GLN A 186 -35.80 9.28 9.06
N SER A 187 -34.88 10.10 8.53
CA SER A 187 -35.19 11.42 7.98
C SER A 187 -36.07 11.35 6.73
N ALA A 188 -35.91 10.30 5.93
CA ALA A 188 -36.69 10.04 4.72
C ALA A 188 -38.04 9.33 5.01
N GLY A 189 -38.31 8.92 6.25
CA GLY A 189 -39.52 8.18 6.61
C GLY A 189 -39.57 6.75 6.07
N VAL A 190 -38.40 6.15 5.76
CA VAL A 190 -38.28 4.78 5.25
C VAL A 190 -37.59 3.86 6.25
N THR A 191 -37.82 2.55 6.10
CA THR A 191 -37.19 1.55 6.98
C THR A 191 -36.23 0.69 6.21
N ILE A 192 -34.97 0.62 6.67
CA ILE A 192 -33.95 -0.28 6.12
C ILE A 192 -34.39 -1.73 6.30
N LYS A 193 -34.49 -2.49 5.22
CA LYS A 193 -34.79 -3.93 5.22
C LYS A 193 -33.54 -4.80 5.30
N GLY A 194 -32.42 -4.30 4.74
CA GLY A 194 -31.19 -5.06 4.75
C GLY A 194 -30.02 -4.35 4.09
N ILE A 195 -28.92 -5.06 4.01
CA ILE A 195 -27.71 -4.66 3.31
C ILE A 195 -27.73 -5.30 1.94
N LYS A 196 -27.53 -4.50 0.88
CA LYS A 196 -27.37 -4.97 -0.49
C LYS A 196 -25.93 -5.36 -0.78
N VAL A 197 -25.02 -4.49 -0.40
CA VAL A 197 -23.58 -4.68 -0.64
C VAL A 197 -22.74 -3.86 0.34
N ILE A 198 -21.60 -4.39 0.72
CA ILE A 198 -20.54 -3.67 1.44
C ILE A 198 -19.25 -3.89 0.66
N HIS A 199 -18.52 -2.80 0.43
CA HIS A 199 -17.19 -2.80 -0.14
C HIS A 199 -16.20 -2.13 0.83
N GLU A 200 -15.11 -2.79 1.11
CA GLU A 200 -13.94 -2.14 1.66
C GLU A 200 -13.27 -1.37 0.50
N GLU A 201 -13.21 -0.05 0.60
CA GLU A 201 -12.61 0.78 -0.44
C GLU A 201 -11.15 1.09 -0.17
N MET A 202 -10.80 1.25 1.11
CA MET A 202 -9.45 1.58 1.52
C MET A 202 -9.20 1.08 2.94
N SER A 203 -8.06 0.42 3.10
CA SER A 203 -7.45 0.18 4.41
C SER A 203 -6.01 0.66 4.29
N GLY A 204 -5.62 1.60 5.14
CA GLY A 204 -4.32 2.25 5.10
C GLY A 204 -3.63 2.19 6.45
N TYR A 205 -2.31 2.00 6.41
CA TYR A 205 -1.42 2.13 7.55
C TYR A 205 -0.39 3.22 7.25
N SER A 206 -0.25 4.17 8.14
CA SER A 206 0.68 5.29 8.00
C SER A 206 1.65 5.30 9.18
N PRO A 207 2.90 4.83 8.97
CA PRO A 207 3.94 4.93 9.98
C PRO A 207 4.30 6.39 10.22
N TYR A 208 4.67 6.72 11.45
CA TYR A 208 5.25 8.03 11.74
C TYR A 208 6.67 8.12 11.17
N ARG A 209 6.94 9.15 10.38
CA ARG A 209 8.23 9.38 9.73
C ARG A 209 8.90 10.62 10.28
N VAL A 210 10.16 10.46 10.70
CA VAL A 210 10.99 11.62 11.05
C VAL A 210 11.45 12.29 9.76
N SER A 211 11.25 13.59 9.66
CA SER A 211 11.82 14.42 8.59
C SER A 211 13.32 14.59 8.85
N LEU A 212 14.14 14.10 7.94
CA LEU A 212 15.60 14.21 8.02
C LEU A 212 16.05 15.38 7.13
N ASP A 213 16.44 16.49 7.74
CA ASP A 213 17.12 17.55 7.01
C ASP A 213 18.61 17.23 6.91
N GLN A 214 19.09 17.02 5.68
CA GLN A 214 20.49 16.65 5.42
C GLN A 214 21.48 17.79 5.70
N SER A 215 21.01 19.03 5.86
CA SER A 215 21.88 20.21 6.01
C SER A 215 22.41 20.40 7.43
N GLU A 216 21.76 19.86 8.46
CA GLU A 216 22.13 20.07 9.85
C GLU A 216 22.85 18.89 10.52
N SER A 217 22.78 17.69 9.93
CA SER A 217 23.32 16.47 10.53
C SER A 217 24.84 16.50 10.80
N ALA A 218 25.58 17.36 10.13
CA ALA A 218 27.03 17.45 10.29
C ALA A 218 27.48 18.29 11.51
N LYS A 219 26.61 19.08 12.12
CA LYS A 219 26.97 20.01 13.21
C LYS A 219 26.62 19.51 14.62
N MET A 220 25.80 18.46 14.75
CA MET A 220 25.26 17.98 16.03
C MET A 220 26.09 16.89 16.72
N MET A 221 27.22 16.50 16.21
CA MET A 221 27.94 15.28 16.65
C MET A 221 28.70 15.40 17.98
N GLU A 222 28.59 16.50 18.76
CA GLU A 222 29.66 16.68 19.76
C GLU A 222 29.30 16.34 21.21
N GLN A 223 28.04 16.33 21.71
CA GLN A 223 27.86 16.14 23.17
C GLN A 223 26.55 15.50 23.70
N ALA A 224 25.54 15.22 22.89
CA ALA A 224 24.32 14.55 23.37
C ALA A 224 23.77 13.57 22.32
N PRO A 225 23.10 12.48 22.74
CA PRO A 225 22.41 11.61 21.78
C PRO A 225 21.44 12.43 20.92
N THR A 226 21.38 12.10 19.63
CA THR A 226 20.44 12.75 18.71
C THR A 226 19.00 12.59 19.21
N PRO A 227 18.29 13.68 19.58
CA PRO A 227 16.94 13.55 20.12
C PRO A 227 15.96 13.16 19.00
N ILE A 228 15.44 11.92 19.06
CA ILE A 228 14.47 11.41 18.13
C ILE A 228 13.24 10.97 18.92
N ILE A 229 12.16 11.73 18.79
CA ILE A 229 10.92 11.53 19.56
C ILE A 229 9.90 10.88 18.62
N PRO A 230 9.32 9.71 19.01
CA PRO A 230 8.26 9.08 18.23
C PRO A 230 6.96 9.90 18.26
N GLY A 231 6.23 9.91 17.15
CA GLY A 231 4.83 10.30 17.10
C GLY A 231 3.95 9.08 16.85
N ASP A 232 2.64 9.27 16.98
CA ASP A 232 1.68 8.20 16.79
C ASP A 232 1.63 7.73 15.32
N VAL A 233 1.32 6.45 15.15
CA VAL A 233 0.99 5.86 13.86
C VAL A 233 -0.51 5.94 13.61
N GLU A 234 -0.92 5.97 12.36
CA GLU A 234 -2.32 6.05 11.98
C GLU A 234 -2.74 4.84 11.14
N VAL A 235 -3.91 4.31 11.47
CA VAL A 235 -4.61 3.30 10.66
C VAL A 235 -5.94 3.87 10.22
N THR A 236 -6.18 3.87 8.92
CA THR A 236 -7.41 4.36 8.32
C THR A 236 -8.17 3.22 7.65
N ALA A 237 -9.50 3.26 7.72
CA ALA A 237 -10.35 2.38 6.94
C ALA A 237 -11.51 3.16 6.35
N ARG A 238 -11.90 2.79 5.13
CA ARG A 238 -13.06 3.33 4.43
C ARG A 238 -13.90 2.21 3.85
N VAL A 239 -15.20 2.28 4.12
CA VAL A 239 -16.20 1.30 3.67
C VAL A 239 -17.30 2.04 2.92
N LYS A 240 -17.69 1.52 1.75
CA LYS A 240 -18.93 1.89 1.07
C LYS A 240 -19.97 0.83 1.38
N ALA A 241 -21.15 1.24 1.84
CA ALA A 241 -22.26 0.34 2.11
C ALA A 241 -23.54 0.81 1.41
N GLU A 242 -24.26 -0.13 0.82
CA GLU A 242 -25.57 0.09 0.20
C GLU A 242 -26.63 -0.72 0.94
N TYR A 243 -27.65 -0.01 1.43
CA TYR A 243 -28.78 -0.56 2.13
C TYR A 243 -30.03 -0.42 1.26
N PHE A 244 -30.95 -1.39 1.34
CA PHE A 244 -32.23 -1.31 0.63
C PHE A 244 -33.39 -1.14 1.60
N PHE A 245 -34.44 -0.43 1.14
CA PHE A 245 -35.68 -0.15 1.88
C PHE A 245 -36.93 -0.36 1.03
#